data_bd095c4583c8509f0996efc0d51b8800
#
_entry.id   bd095c4583c8509f0996efc0d51b8800
#
_cell.length_a   1.000
_cell.length_b   1.000
_cell.length_c   1.000
_cell.angle_alpha   90.00
_cell.angle_beta   90.00
_cell.angle_gamma   90.00
#
_symmetry.space_group_name_H-M   'P 1'
#
loop_
_entity.id
_entity.type
_entity.pdbx_description
1 polymer ?
#
loop_
_entity_poly.entity_id
_entity_poly.type
_entity_poly.pdbx_seq_one_letter_code
_entity_poly.pdbx_strand_id
1 'polypeptide(L)'
;MPDIDRPAHARDAGFFAAAWPFTGRKGARSRMTPLFQGKIDNFCAAYAVLNAMRLIHGISDLQARALFSELLLSQSRDEKAFRAILSHGTDYVDMVDAFLGQISERFPLRVSAPFDAETACDEVWAALAAYARPEQGRSAVFRFRRYEAFCVRPRADHWTAAHRMEGGVLRFFDCSLEPDGLYHLT
;
A
#
# COMPACT_ATOMS: atom_id res chain seq x y z
N MET A 1 3.21 14.38 17.03
CA MET A 1 3.64 13.83 15.73
C MET A 1 4.01 12.38 15.95
N PRO A 2 3.44 11.42 15.20
CA PRO A 2 3.93 10.06 15.28
C PRO A 2 5.35 10.01 14.72
N ASP A 3 6.25 9.37 15.46
CA ASP A 3 7.64 9.18 15.11
C ASP A 3 7.71 8.26 13.87
N ILE A 4 7.94 8.85 12.71
CA ILE A 4 8.22 8.12 11.48
C ILE A 4 9.73 7.89 11.50
N ASP A 5 10.13 6.70 11.95
CA ASP A 5 11.53 6.27 11.98
C ASP A 5 12.01 6.08 10.53
N ARG A 6 12.61 7.13 9.94
CA ARG A 6 13.07 7.16 8.55
C ARG A 6 14.57 7.36 8.47
N PRO A 7 15.31 6.44 7.83
CA PRO A 7 16.62 6.78 7.31
C PRO A 7 16.46 7.79 6.15
N ALA A 8 17.33 8.81 6.12
CA ALA A 8 17.26 9.95 5.19
C ALA A 8 17.29 9.59 3.69
N HIS A 9 17.53 8.34 3.32
CA HIS A 9 17.66 7.84 1.94
C HIS A 9 16.55 6.89 1.50
N ALA A 10 15.52 6.65 2.31
CA ALA A 10 14.44 5.70 2.00
C ALA A 10 13.43 6.20 0.94
N ARG A 11 13.73 7.29 0.23
CA ARG A 11 12.77 7.93 -0.70
C ARG A 11 12.52 7.15 -2.00
N ASP A 12 13.38 6.20 -2.35
CA ASP A 12 13.30 5.48 -3.63
C ASP A 12 12.73 4.06 -3.51
N ALA A 13 12.68 3.49 -2.32
CA ALA A 13 12.09 2.18 -2.09
C ALA A 13 10.61 2.35 -1.70
N GLY A 14 9.71 2.14 -2.64
CA GLY A 14 8.27 2.20 -2.42
C GLY A 14 7.74 1.09 -1.51
N PHE A 15 8.26 0.99 -0.28
CA PHE A 15 7.83 0.02 0.71
C PHE A 15 7.49 0.72 2.03
N PHE A 16 6.27 0.50 2.52
CA PHE A 16 5.79 0.97 3.81
C PHE A 16 5.21 -0.19 4.60
N ALA A 17 5.65 -0.36 5.83
CA ALA A 17 5.11 -1.33 6.76
C ALA A 17 4.22 -0.62 7.78
N ALA A 18 2.99 -1.06 7.92
CA ALA A 18 2.03 -0.54 8.90
C ALA A 18 1.67 -1.60 9.94
N ALA A 19 1.78 -1.25 11.22
CA ALA A 19 1.42 -2.11 12.33
C ALA A 19 0.43 -1.39 13.27
N TRP A 20 -0.43 -2.19 13.90
CA TRP A 20 -1.40 -1.78 14.89
C TRP A 20 -1.27 -2.63 16.16
N PRO A 21 -1.35 -2.07 17.37
CA PRO A 21 -1.50 -2.88 18.58
C PRO A 21 -2.85 -3.60 18.54
N PHE A 22 -2.79 -4.91 18.33
CA PHE A 22 -3.95 -5.78 18.16
C PHE A 22 -4.80 -5.84 19.41
N THR A 23 -5.96 -5.18 19.40
CA THR A 23 -7.03 -5.40 20.38
C THR A 23 -8.03 -6.40 19.80
N GLY A 24 -7.82 -7.66 20.08
CA GLY A 24 -8.46 -8.82 19.48
C GLY A 24 -9.99 -8.80 19.39
N ARG A 25 -10.57 -8.15 18.42
CA ARG A 25 -11.93 -8.43 17.97
C ARG A 25 -11.92 -9.62 16.99
N LYS A 26 -12.10 -10.82 17.50
CA LYS A 26 -12.50 -11.99 16.70
C LYS A 26 -13.98 -11.84 16.30
N GLY A 27 -14.30 -10.88 15.45
CA GLY A 27 -15.56 -10.83 14.73
C GLY A 27 -15.44 -11.64 13.47
N ALA A 28 -16.49 -12.38 13.07
CA ALA A 28 -16.57 -13.12 11.83
C ALA A 28 -16.13 -12.19 10.67
N ARG A 29 -14.93 -12.44 10.13
CA ARG A 29 -14.45 -11.78 8.91
C ARG A 29 -15.30 -12.34 7.77
N SER A 30 -16.46 -11.71 7.48
CA SER A 30 -17.10 -11.88 6.17
C SER A 30 -16.00 -11.73 5.11
N ARG A 31 -16.11 -12.44 3.98
CA ARG A 31 -15.15 -12.33 2.89
C ARG A 31 -14.90 -10.86 2.57
N MET A 32 -13.78 -10.34 3.10
CA MET A 32 -13.40 -8.96 2.87
C MET A 32 -12.84 -8.89 1.45
N THR A 33 -13.44 -8.04 0.61
CA THR A 33 -12.97 -7.80 -0.76
C THR A 33 -12.09 -6.55 -0.81
N PRO A 34 -11.07 -6.50 -1.69
CA PRO A 34 -10.32 -5.30 -1.94
C PRO A 34 -11.20 -4.17 -2.46
N LEU A 35 -10.76 -2.94 -2.27
CA LEU A 35 -11.27 -1.78 -3.00
C LEU A 35 -10.61 -1.79 -4.38
N PHE A 36 -11.42 -1.75 -5.43
CA PHE A 36 -10.94 -1.81 -6.80
C PHE A 36 -10.78 -0.43 -7.40
N GLN A 37 -9.66 -0.24 -8.09
CA GLN A 37 -9.37 0.95 -8.85
C GLN A 37 -10.20 0.98 -10.13
N GLY A 38 -10.61 2.18 -10.57
CA GLY A 38 -11.23 2.38 -11.88
C GLY A 38 -10.25 2.16 -13.04
N LYS A 39 -10.80 1.98 -14.25
CA LYS A 39 -9.96 1.74 -15.44
C LYS A 39 -9.22 2.97 -15.94
N ILE A 40 -9.58 4.15 -15.49
CA ILE A 40 -9.07 5.43 -15.99
C ILE A 40 -8.37 6.27 -14.93
N ASP A 41 -8.33 5.81 -13.69
CA ASP A 41 -7.62 6.51 -12.62
C ASP A 41 -6.24 5.87 -12.36
N ASN A 42 -5.34 6.67 -11.82
CA ASN A 42 -3.94 6.33 -11.59
C ASN A 42 -3.60 6.26 -10.10
N PHE A 43 -4.59 5.96 -9.26
CA PHE A 43 -4.46 6.01 -7.81
C PHE A 43 -4.15 4.67 -7.16
N CYS A 44 -3.49 3.73 -7.87
CA CYS A 44 -3.15 2.42 -7.32
C CYS A 44 -2.45 2.51 -5.95
N ALA A 45 -1.59 3.50 -5.76
CA ALA A 45 -0.90 3.73 -4.49
C ALA A 45 -1.86 4.13 -3.36
N ALA A 46 -2.84 5.00 -3.62
CA ALA A 46 -3.88 5.35 -2.65
C ALA A 46 -4.78 4.15 -2.32
N TYR A 47 -5.18 3.39 -3.33
CA TYR A 47 -5.94 2.15 -3.12
C TYR A 47 -5.14 1.11 -2.33
N ALA A 48 -3.83 0.99 -2.56
CA ALA A 48 -2.97 0.10 -1.78
C ALA A 48 -2.98 0.45 -0.29
N VAL A 49 -2.86 1.76 0.05
CA VAL A 49 -2.97 2.23 1.44
C VAL A 49 -4.35 1.92 2.03
N LEU A 50 -5.43 2.23 1.31
CA LEU A 50 -6.80 1.95 1.78
C LEU A 50 -7.07 0.46 1.94
N ASN A 51 -6.53 -0.37 1.05
CA ASN A 51 -6.62 -1.81 1.14
C ASN A 51 -5.83 -2.37 2.35
N ALA A 52 -4.65 -1.82 2.64
CA ALA A 52 -3.92 -2.15 3.86
C ALA A 52 -4.73 -1.75 5.12
N MET A 53 -5.33 -0.55 5.14
CA MET A 53 -6.22 -0.10 6.22
C MET A 53 -7.44 -1.01 6.39
N ARG A 54 -8.00 -1.48 5.28
CA ARG A 54 -9.10 -2.44 5.29
C ARG A 54 -8.69 -3.76 5.94
N LEU A 55 -7.50 -4.26 5.61
CA LEU A 55 -6.97 -5.49 6.19
C LEU A 55 -6.72 -5.39 7.69
N ILE A 56 -6.15 -4.27 8.16
CA ILE A 56 -5.71 -4.14 9.55
C ILE A 56 -6.76 -3.51 10.48
N HIS A 57 -7.58 -2.59 9.97
CA HIS A 57 -8.61 -1.87 10.76
C HIS A 57 -10.03 -2.24 10.40
N GLY A 58 -10.26 -2.95 9.28
CA GLY A 58 -11.61 -3.30 8.83
C GLY A 58 -12.44 -2.08 8.43
N ILE A 59 -11.81 -1.05 7.84
CA ILE A 59 -12.55 0.16 7.41
C ILE A 59 -13.64 -0.19 6.40
N SER A 60 -14.79 0.46 6.53
CA SER A 60 -15.91 0.33 5.60
C SER A 60 -15.65 1.09 4.29
N ASP A 61 -16.46 0.81 3.26
CA ASP A 61 -16.41 1.54 1.99
C ASP A 61 -16.66 3.04 2.18
N LEU A 62 -17.55 3.41 3.11
CA LEU A 62 -17.84 4.80 3.43
C LEU A 62 -16.62 5.50 4.04
N GLN A 63 -15.94 4.84 4.98
CA GLN A 63 -14.71 5.37 5.58
C GLN A 63 -13.59 5.48 4.55
N ALA A 64 -13.42 4.47 3.69
CA ALA A 64 -12.44 4.49 2.62
C ALA A 64 -12.67 5.64 1.64
N ARG A 65 -13.94 5.88 1.24
CA ARG A 65 -14.31 7.01 0.38
C ARG A 65 -14.01 8.35 1.02
N ALA A 66 -14.30 8.52 2.31
CA ALA A 66 -14.00 9.76 3.04
C ALA A 66 -12.49 10.04 3.05
N LEU A 67 -11.67 9.04 3.43
CA LEU A 67 -10.22 9.14 3.43
C LEU A 67 -9.65 9.46 2.04
N PHE A 68 -10.15 8.79 1.01
CA PHE A 68 -9.73 9.04 -0.38
C PHE A 68 -10.07 10.47 -0.83
N SER A 69 -11.29 10.95 -0.54
CA SER A 69 -11.70 12.32 -0.88
C SER A 69 -10.84 13.36 -0.20
N GLU A 70 -10.49 13.16 1.05
CA GLU A 70 -9.61 14.05 1.80
C GLU A 70 -8.18 14.05 1.25
N LEU A 71 -7.66 12.88 0.85
CA LEU A 71 -6.38 12.80 0.14
C LEU A 71 -6.42 13.65 -1.13
N LEU A 72 -7.44 13.48 -1.98
CA LEU A 72 -7.56 14.24 -3.22
C LEU A 72 -7.62 15.76 -2.97
N LEU A 73 -8.41 16.20 -1.98
CA LEU A 73 -8.49 17.60 -1.58
C LEU A 73 -7.16 18.15 -1.05
N SER A 74 -6.42 17.33 -0.31
CA SER A 74 -5.08 17.68 0.18
C SER A 74 -4.10 17.83 -0.97
N GLN A 75 -4.04 16.85 -1.87
CA GLN A 75 -3.13 16.85 -3.02
C GLN A 75 -3.45 17.97 -4.03
N SER A 76 -4.72 18.31 -4.21
CA SER A 76 -5.14 19.37 -5.14
C SER A 76 -4.67 20.79 -4.75
N ARG A 77 -4.16 20.98 -3.55
CA ARG A 77 -3.59 22.27 -3.10
C ARG A 77 -2.26 22.60 -3.80
N ASP A 78 -1.53 21.58 -4.23
CA ASP A 78 -0.37 21.72 -5.11
C ASP A 78 -0.74 21.23 -6.51
N GLU A 79 -1.11 22.15 -7.39
CA GLU A 79 -1.55 21.83 -8.75
C GLU A 79 -0.50 21.06 -9.54
N LYS A 80 0.78 21.40 -9.37
CA LYS A 80 1.88 20.75 -10.11
C LYS A 80 2.05 19.30 -9.65
N ALA A 81 2.11 19.08 -8.35
CA ALA A 81 2.21 17.73 -7.77
C ALA A 81 0.99 16.90 -8.14
N PHE A 82 -0.21 17.47 -8.07
CA PHE A 82 -1.44 16.77 -8.41
C PHE A 82 -1.52 16.39 -9.90
N ARG A 83 -1.10 17.28 -10.80
CA ARG A 83 -0.97 16.95 -12.23
C ARG A 83 0.02 15.82 -12.49
N ALA A 84 1.15 15.77 -11.77
CA ALA A 84 2.12 14.69 -11.88
C ALA A 84 1.50 13.34 -11.46
N ILE A 85 0.70 13.32 -10.39
CA ILE A 85 -0.05 12.13 -9.97
C ILE A 85 -1.01 11.68 -11.08
N LEU A 86 -1.81 12.59 -11.64
CA LEU A 86 -2.80 12.27 -12.67
C LEU A 86 -2.17 11.78 -13.98
N SER A 87 -0.95 12.22 -14.30
CA SER A 87 -0.25 11.89 -15.55
C SER A 87 0.78 10.76 -15.43
N HIS A 88 0.82 10.03 -14.33
CA HIS A 88 1.90 9.07 -14.00
C HIS A 88 3.31 9.67 -14.03
N GLY A 89 3.44 10.97 -13.78
CA GLY A 89 4.72 11.68 -13.75
C GLY A 89 5.45 11.60 -12.41
N THR A 90 5.04 10.71 -11.50
CA THR A 90 5.63 10.52 -10.17
C THR A 90 5.69 9.04 -9.81
N ASP A 91 6.52 8.70 -8.84
CA ASP A 91 6.59 7.35 -8.25
C ASP A 91 5.58 7.11 -7.12
N TYR A 92 4.83 8.13 -6.75
CA TYR A 92 3.80 8.14 -5.70
C TYR A 92 4.30 7.99 -4.25
N VAL A 93 5.61 7.94 -3.99
CA VAL A 93 6.15 7.74 -2.64
C VAL A 93 5.70 8.87 -1.70
N ASP A 94 5.87 10.13 -2.12
CA ASP A 94 5.47 11.29 -1.33
C ASP A 94 3.95 11.32 -1.06
N MET A 95 3.14 10.89 -2.04
CA MET A 95 1.69 10.79 -1.86
C MET A 95 1.32 9.71 -0.84
N VAL A 96 1.95 8.53 -0.90
CA VAL A 96 1.72 7.45 0.06
C VAL A 96 2.09 7.89 1.46
N ASP A 97 3.22 8.56 1.60
CA ASP A 97 3.70 9.08 2.87
C ASP A 97 2.75 10.11 3.48
N ALA A 98 2.37 11.11 2.68
CA ALA A 98 1.40 12.10 3.11
C ALA A 98 0.05 11.46 3.52
N PHE A 99 -0.40 10.45 2.78
CA PHE A 99 -1.64 9.76 3.06
C PHE A 99 -1.57 8.93 4.34
N LEU A 100 -0.48 8.20 4.56
CA LEU A 100 -0.25 7.47 5.81
C LEU A 100 -0.17 8.42 7.01
N GLY A 101 0.48 9.58 6.86
CA GLY A 101 0.50 10.65 7.86
C GLY A 101 -0.91 11.12 8.20
N GLN A 102 -1.72 11.46 7.19
CA GLN A 102 -3.11 11.89 7.37
C GLN A 102 -3.99 10.83 8.05
N ILE A 103 -3.82 9.57 7.68
CA ILE A 103 -4.56 8.44 8.28
C ILE A 103 -4.14 8.24 9.73
N SER A 104 -2.86 8.40 10.07
CA SER A 104 -2.34 8.20 11.43
C SER A 104 -2.90 9.20 12.45
N GLU A 105 -3.46 10.32 12.02
CA GLU A 105 -4.17 11.27 12.88
C GLU A 105 -5.50 10.70 13.42
N ARG A 106 -6.09 9.75 12.72
CA ARG A 106 -7.40 9.15 13.06
C ARG A 106 -7.33 7.71 13.49
N PHE A 107 -6.39 6.99 12.92
CA PHE A 107 -6.16 5.58 13.21
C PHE A 107 -4.77 5.44 13.80
N PRO A 108 -4.64 4.90 15.02
CA PRO A 108 -3.33 4.67 15.58
C PRO A 108 -2.54 3.70 14.70
N LEU A 109 -1.59 4.23 13.93
CA LEU A 109 -0.70 3.49 13.04
C LEU A 109 0.76 3.68 13.49
N ARG A 110 1.52 2.60 13.42
CA ARG A 110 2.97 2.68 13.36
C ARG A 110 3.39 2.41 11.92
N VAL A 111 4.00 3.39 11.30
CA VAL A 111 4.50 3.30 9.93
C VAL A 111 6.01 3.24 9.95
N SER A 112 6.62 2.36 9.17
CA SER A 112 8.05 2.30 8.94
C SER A 112 8.34 2.09 7.45
N ALA A 113 9.46 2.64 6.96
CA ALA A 113 9.99 2.43 5.63
C ALA A 113 11.42 1.88 5.78
N PRO A 114 11.57 0.57 6.06
CA PRO A 114 12.84 -0.01 6.50
C PRO A 114 13.86 -0.19 5.38
N PHE A 115 13.47 0.02 4.13
CA PHE A 115 14.29 -0.27 2.96
C PHE A 115 14.59 0.99 2.16
N ASP A 116 15.73 0.99 1.50
CA ASP A 116 16.16 1.97 0.51
C ASP A 116 16.22 1.33 -0.90
N ALA A 117 16.64 2.11 -1.88
CA ALA A 117 16.75 1.65 -3.26
C ALA A 117 17.84 0.60 -3.48
N GLU A 118 18.79 0.48 -2.55
CA GLU A 118 19.93 -0.44 -2.62
C GLU A 118 19.66 -1.77 -1.91
N THR A 119 18.55 -1.87 -1.19
CA THR A 119 18.17 -3.10 -0.46
C THR A 119 17.91 -4.25 -1.43
N ALA A 120 18.57 -5.37 -1.21
CA ALA A 120 18.45 -6.54 -2.07
C ALA A 120 17.02 -7.11 -2.08
N CYS A 121 16.57 -7.60 -3.24
CA CYS A 121 15.19 -8.09 -3.40
C CYS A 121 14.85 -9.26 -2.46
N ASP A 122 15.80 -10.12 -2.14
CA ASP A 122 15.61 -11.23 -1.22
C ASP A 122 15.43 -10.77 0.23
N GLU A 123 16.09 -9.69 0.65
CA GLU A 123 15.87 -9.07 1.97
C GLU A 123 14.46 -8.45 2.05
N VAL A 124 14.06 -7.71 1.01
CA VAL A 124 12.70 -7.16 0.93
C VAL A 124 11.66 -8.26 0.95
N TRP A 125 11.89 -9.36 0.20
CA TRP A 125 11.03 -10.53 0.17
C TRP A 125 10.91 -11.19 1.53
N ALA A 126 12.02 -11.46 2.20
CA ALA A 126 12.04 -12.06 3.52
C ALA A 126 11.28 -11.19 4.55
N ALA A 127 11.45 -9.88 4.48
CA ALA A 127 10.74 -8.95 5.34
C ALA A 127 9.23 -8.93 5.05
N LEU A 128 8.81 -8.88 3.78
CA LEU A 128 7.40 -8.98 3.39
C LEU A 128 6.78 -10.26 3.91
N ALA A 129 7.47 -11.39 3.73
CA ALA A 129 7.02 -12.71 4.19
C ALA A 129 6.86 -12.79 5.71
N ALA A 130 7.76 -12.17 6.44
CA ALA A 130 7.72 -12.17 7.90
C ALA A 130 6.70 -11.16 8.46
N TYR A 131 6.51 -10.04 7.77
CA TYR A 131 5.73 -8.91 8.27
C TYR A 131 4.25 -8.98 7.93
N ALA A 132 3.87 -9.43 6.72
CA ALA A 132 2.47 -9.46 6.27
C ALA A 132 1.65 -10.46 7.10
N ARG A 133 1.04 -9.96 8.16
CA ARG A 133 0.23 -10.69 9.13
C ARG A 133 -1.02 -9.88 9.51
N PRO A 134 -2.03 -9.78 8.62
CA PRO A 134 -3.22 -8.97 8.90
C PRO A 134 -3.98 -9.43 10.15
N GLU A 135 -3.91 -10.71 10.46
CA GLU A 135 -4.46 -11.28 11.69
C GLU A 135 -3.78 -10.75 12.96
N GLN A 136 -2.58 -10.19 12.83
CA GLN A 136 -1.81 -9.52 13.89
C GLN A 136 -1.84 -8.00 13.73
N GLY A 137 -2.71 -7.45 12.86
CA GLY A 137 -2.79 -6.02 12.59
C GLY A 137 -1.60 -5.47 11.79
N ARG A 138 -0.94 -6.28 10.98
CA ARG A 138 0.23 -5.88 10.19
C ARG A 138 -0.02 -6.11 8.70
N SER A 139 0.27 -5.09 7.88
CA SER A 139 0.26 -5.16 6.43
C SER A 139 1.41 -4.33 5.87
N ALA A 140 1.78 -4.58 4.64
CA ALA A 140 2.76 -3.77 3.93
C ALA A 140 2.12 -3.19 2.66
N VAL A 141 2.47 -1.96 2.35
CA VAL A 141 2.17 -1.31 1.08
C VAL A 141 3.48 -1.20 0.32
N PHE A 142 3.50 -1.68 -0.90
CA PHE A 142 4.73 -1.71 -1.69
C PHE A 142 4.45 -1.56 -3.18
N ARG A 143 5.48 -1.11 -3.91
CA ARG A 143 5.50 -1.02 -5.36
C ARG A 143 6.27 -2.18 -5.93
N PHE A 144 5.75 -2.78 -6.98
CA PHE A 144 6.48 -3.78 -7.75
C PHE A 144 6.50 -3.41 -9.23
N ARG A 145 7.56 -3.86 -9.90
CA ARG A 145 7.70 -3.73 -11.34
C ARG A 145 7.87 -5.12 -11.95
N ARG A 146 7.07 -5.41 -12.96
CA ARG A 146 7.17 -6.64 -13.74
C ARG A 146 7.73 -6.32 -15.11
N TYR A 147 8.84 -6.92 -15.43
CA TYR A 147 9.47 -6.78 -16.74
C TYR A 147 9.19 -8.04 -17.57
N GLU A 148 8.93 -7.87 -18.87
CA GLU A 148 9.06 -8.96 -19.82
C GLU A 148 10.52 -9.13 -20.20
N ALA A 149 10.92 -10.36 -20.55
CA ALA A 149 12.26 -10.64 -21.03
C ALA A 149 12.61 -9.69 -22.20
N PHE A 150 13.79 -9.06 -22.10
CA PHE A 150 14.32 -8.11 -23.09
C PHE A 150 13.60 -6.76 -23.20
N CYS A 151 12.65 -6.44 -22.33
CA CYS A 151 12.00 -5.13 -22.32
C CYS A 151 12.66 -4.17 -21.34
N VAL A 152 12.97 -2.96 -21.81
CA VAL A 152 13.54 -1.87 -20.99
C VAL A 152 12.45 -1.23 -20.11
N ARG A 153 11.19 -1.25 -20.56
CA ARG A 153 10.06 -0.70 -19.80
C ARG A 153 9.34 -1.81 -19.05
N PRO A 154 8.95 -1.58 -17.80
CA PRO A 154 8.15 -2.56 -17.09
C PRO A 154 6.79 -2.73 -17.79
N ARG A 155 6.32 -3.97 -17.89
CA ARG A 155 4.95 -4.30 -18.34
C ARG A 155 3.92 -3.88 -17.30
N ALA A 156 4.28 -3.95 -16.02
CA ALA A 156 3.47 -3.47 -14.92
C ALA A 156 4.37 -2.70 -13.95
N ASP A 157 3.89 -1.55 -13.52
CA ASP A 157 4.45 -0.73 -12.45
C ASP A 157 3.26 -0.39 -11.54
N HIS A 158 3.20 -1.01 -10.37
CA HIS A 158 1.96 -1.05 -9.61
C HIS A 158 2.21 -1.06 -8.10
N TRP A 159 1.35 -0.34 -7.38
CA TRP A 159 1.30 -0.35 -5.93
C TRP A 159 0.22 -1.31 -5.43
N THR A 160 0.54 -2.09 -4.39
CA THR A 160 -0.37 -3.06 -3.81
C THR A 160 -0.20 -3.19 -2.29
N ALA A 161 -1.16 -3.86 -1.65
CA ALA A 161 -1.08 -4.23 -0.24
C ALA A 161 -0.77 -5.72 -0.10
N ALA A 162 0.18 -6.06 0.77
CA ALA A 162 0.45 -7.44 1.13
C ALA A 162 -0.69 -8.02 1.98
N HIS A 163 -1.20 -9.16 1.58
CA HIS A 163 -2.24 -9.87 2.34
C HIS A 163 -1.63 -10.89 3.28
N ARG A 164 -1.04 -11.95 2.75
CA ARG A 164 -0.44 -13.02 3.55
C ARG A 164 0.51 -13.88 2.72
N MET A 165 1.40 -14.58 3.43
CA MET A 165 2.18 -15.68 2.86
C MET A 165 1.41 -16.99 2.99
N GLU A 166 1.40 -17.77 1.90
CA GLU A 166 0.70 -19.05 1.83
C GLU A 166 1.48 -20.00 0.93
N GLY A 167 2.10 -21.04 1.50
CA GLY A 167 2.90 -22.01 0.75
C GLY A 167 4.08 -21.39 -0.02
N GLY A 168 4.75 -20.37 0.52
CA GLY A 168 5.84 -19.65 -0.15
C GLY A 168 5.37 -18.59 -1.15
N VAL A 169 4.06 -18.39 -1.32
CA VAL A 169 3.46 -17.42 -2.24
C VAL A 169 2.94 -16.22 -1.45
N LEU A 170 3.36 -15.01 -1.81
CA LEU A 170 2.79 -13.78 -1.27
C LEU A 170 1.49 -13.45 -2.01
N ARG A 171 0.38 -13.46 -1.27
CA ARG A 171 -0.94 -13.03 -1.76
C ARG A 171 -1.09 -11.53 -1.59
N PHE A 172 -1.63 -10.86 -2.60
CA PHE A 172 -1.95 -9.44 -2.57
C PHE A 172 -3.43 -9.20 -2.27
N PHE A 173 -3.69 -8.10 -1.61
CA PHE A 173 -5.02 -7.53 -1.49
C PHE A 173 -5.07 -6.31 -2.42
N ASP A 174 -5.26 -6.60 -3.70
CA ASP A 174 -4.93 -5.71 -4.80
C ASP A 174 -6.13 -4.98 -5.39
N CYS A 175 -5.90 -3.76 -5.87
CA CYS A 175 -6.94 -2.90 -6.41
C CYS A 175 -7.19 -3.08 -7.93
N SER A 176 -6.30 -3.79 -8.64
CA SER A 176 -6.40 -3.95 -10.11
C SER A 176 -7.14 -5.21 -10.53
N LEU A 177 -7.58 -6.03 -9.59
CA LEU A 177 -8.16 -7.33 -9.84
C LEU A 177 -9.68 -7.27 -9.92
N GLU A 178 -10.21 -8.10 -10.79
CA GLU A 178 -11.61 -8.51 -10.75
C GLU A 178 -11.89 -9.25 -9.42
N PRO A 179 -13.15 -9.26 -8.91
CA PRO A 179 -13.48 -9.71 -7.56
C PRO A 179 -12.98 -11.09 -7.15
N ASP A 180 -12.68 -11.96 -8.12
CA ASP A 180 -12.30 -13.36 -7.88
C ASP A 180 -10.80 -13.64 -7.99
N GLY A 181 -9.98 -12.64 -8.28
CA GLY A 181 -8.54 -12.80 -8.48
C GLY A 181 -7.69 -12.12 -7.40
N LEU A 182 -6.67 -12.81 -6.92
CA LEU A 182 -5.59 -12.23 -6.13
C LEU A 182 -4.29 -12.39 -6.92
N TYR A 183 -3.56 -11.30 -7.14
CA TYR A 183 -2.20 -11.41 -7.63
C TYR A 183 -1.33 -12.11 -6.58
N HIS A 184 -0.33 -12.81 -7.04
CA HIS A 184 0.64 -13.47 -6.19
C HIS A 184 2.04 -13.37 -6.80
N LEU A 185 3.03 -13.36 -5.95
CA LEU A 185 4.44 -13.54 -6.30
C LEU A 185 4.95 -14.83 -5.66
N THR A 186 5.80 -15.53 -6.38
CA THR A 186 6.52 -16.74 -5.94
C THR A 186 7.99 -16.46 -5.85
#